data_a35e2f7f6e93cc506598b1e77ca48eeb
#
_entry.id   a35e2f7f6e93cc506598b1e77ca48eeb
#
_cell.length_a   1.000
_cell.length_b   1.000
_cell.length_c   1.000
_cell.angle_alpha   90.00
_cell.angle_beta   90.00
_cell.angle_gamma   90.00
#
_symmetry.space_group_name_H-M   'P 1'
#
loop_
_entity.id
_entity.type
_entity.pdbx_description
1 polymer ?
#
loop_
_entity_poly.entity_id
_entity_poly.type
_entity_poly.pdbx_seq_one_letter_code
_entity_poly.pdbx_strand_id
1 'polypeptide(L)'
;IRPDLDGDQIMEILGLRPSRAVKIARDYLLELRMERGPLGEEAARQALLDWWASDDVRALAEEYQAQQAHWEAKVAEKKARKAAAKVAREAQGQ
;
A
#
# COMPACT_ATOMS: atom_id res chain seq x y z
N ILE A 1 13.67 -18.90 0.99
CA ILE A 1 12.24 -19.17 1.30
C ILE A 1 11.40 -17.98 0.86
N ARG A 2 10.35 -18.24 0.12
CA ARG A 2 9.43 -17.19 -0.35
C ARG A 2 8.10 -17.30 0.40
N PRO A 3 7.43 -16.17 0.67
CA PRO A 3 6.06 -16.22 1.19
C PRO A 3 5.12 -16.80 0.12
N ASP A 4 3.94 -17.27 0.53
CA ASP A 4 2.97 -17.87 -0.39
C ASP A 4 2.36 -16.85 -1.36
N LEU A 5 2.44 -15.57 -1.04
CA LEU A 5 2.03 -14.45 -1.90
C LEU A 5 3.19 -13.49 -2.04
N ASP A 6 3.37 -12.91 -3.24
CA ASP A 6 4.38 -11.88 -3.46
C ASP A 6 3.85 -10.48 -3.13
N GLY A 7 4.72 -9.47 -3.23
CA GLY A 7 4.35 -8.09 -2.91
C GLY A 7 3.22 -7.55 -3.79
N ASP A 8 3.22 -7.90 -5.08
CA ASP A 8 2.18 -7.45 -6.02
C ASP A 8 0.81 -8.05 -5.66
N GLN A 9 0.79 -9.32 -5.31
CA GLN A 9 -0.44 -9.99 -4.87
C GLN A 9 -0.96 -9.40 -3.57
N ILE A 10 -0.08 -9.10 -2.62
CA ILE A 10 -0.46 -8.45 -1.36
C ILE A 10 -1.07 -7.09 -1.60
N MET A 11 -0.46 -6.28 -2.46
CA MET A 11 -0.98 -4.96 -2.81
C MET A 11 -2.36 -5.04 -3.44
N GLU A 12 -2.57 -6.02 -4.32
CA GLU A 12 -3.86 -6.23 -4.98
C GLU A 12 -4.94 -6.66 -3.98
N ILE A 13 -4.64 -7.62 -3.12
CA ILE A 13 -5.59 -8.17 -2.15
C ILE A 13 -6.02 -7.11 -1.12
N LEU A 14 -5.06 -6.36 -0.60
CA LEU A 14 -5.32 -5.36 0.44
C LEU A 14 -5.66 -3.97 -0.12
N GLY A 15 -5.52 -3.78 -1.43
CA GLY A 15 -5.73 -2.48 -2.04
C GLY A 15 -4.71 -1.45 -1.62
N LEU A 16 -3.45 -1.87 -1.45
CA LEU A 16 -2.36 -1.01 -0.99
C LEU A 16 -1.45 -0.59 -2.13
N ARG A 17 -0.80 0.55 -1.94
CA ARG A 17 0.32 1.00 -2.78
C ARG A 17 1.63 0.52 -2.17
N PRO A 18 2.74 0.52 -2.95
CA PRO A 18 4.05 0.17 -2.40
C PRO A 18 4.35 1.03 -1.17
N SER A 19 4.58 0.38 -0.02
CA SER A 19 4.75 1.07 1.25
C SER A 19 5.30 0.13 2.30
N ARG A 20 5.57 0.66 3.48
CA ARG A 20 5.99 -0.12 4.64
C ARG A 20 4.94 -1.18 5.01
N ALA A 21 3.66 -0.87 4.85
CA ALA A 21 2.58 -1.80 5.14
C ALA A 21 2.69 -3.08 4.31
N VAL A 22 3.04 -2.97 3.02
CA VAL A 22 3.25 -4.12 2.14
C VAL A 22 4.41 -4.98 2.61
N LYS A 23 5.52 -4.36 3.01
CA LYS A 23 6.68 -5.07 3.53
C LYS A 23 6.35 -5.84 4.80
N ILE A 24 5.65 -5.21 5.72
CA ILE A 24 5.25 -5.84 6.98
C ILE A 24 4.28 -7.00 6.72
N ALA A 25 3.35 -6.84 5.80
CA ALA A 25 2.43 -7.89 5.39
C ALA A 25 3.18 -9.09 4.80
N ARG A 26 4.17 -8.83 3.95
CA ARG A 26 5.01 -9.87 3.38
C ARG A 26 5.80 -10.62 4.45
N ASP A 27 6.37 -9.89 5.39
CA ASP A 27 7.12 -10.47 6.50
C ASP A 27 6.21 -11.35 7.38
N TYR A 28 4.97 -10.92 7.60
CA TYR A 28 3.97 -11.70 8.33
C TYR A 28 3.68 -13.03 7.63
N LEU A 29 3.46 -13.00 6.32
CA LEU A 29 3.20 -14.23 5.55
C LEU A 29 4.40 -15.16 5.52
N LEU A 30 5.61 -14.61 5.43
CA LEU A 30 6.84 -15.38 5.47
C LEU A 30 7.00 -16.09 6.82
N GLU A 31 6.78 -15.36 7.91
CA GLU A 31 6.82 -15.91 9.26
C GLU A 31 5.79 -17.01 9.46
N LEU A 32 4.58 -16.80 8.97
CA LEU A 32 3.49 -17.77 9.02
C LEU A 32 3.86 -19.05 8.27
N ARG A 33 4.49 -18.92 7.08
CA ARG A 33 4.98 -20.05 6.32
C ARG A 33 6.07 -20.82 7.06
N MET A 34 6.97 -20.12 7.75
CA MET A 34 8.01 -20.74 8.56
C MET A 34 7.43 -21.52 9.74
N GLU A 35 6.34 -21.06 10.33
CA GLU A 35 5.68 -21.72 11.46
C GLU A 35 4.81 -22.90 11.03
N ARG A 36 4.06 -22.75 9.94
CA ARG A 36 3.02 -23.70 9.54
C ARG A 36 3.33 -24.46 8.25
N GLY A 37 4.43 -24.11 7.56
CA GLY A 37 4.75 -24.64 6.26
C GLY A 37 3.92 -24.00 5.14
N PRO A 38 4.05 -24.49 3.90
CA PRO A 38 3.32 -23.92 2.77
C PRO A 38 1.81 -23.99 2.98
N LEU A 39 1.14 -22.83 2.86
CA LEU A 39 -0.32 -22.71 3.03
C LEU A 39 -1.09 -22.80 1.72
N GLY A 40 -0.45 -22.39 0.60
CA GLY A 40 -1.14 -22.17 -0.66
C GLY A 40 -1.73 -20.77 -0.76
N GLU A 41 -2.02 -20.35 -1.99
CA GLU A 41 -2.46 -18.97 -2.24
C GLU A 41 -3.75 -18.62 -1.52
N GLU A 42 -4.74 -19.49 -1.53
CA GLU A 42 -6.05 -19.19 -0.97
C GLU A 42 -6.01 -19.07 0.56
N ALA A 43 -5.35 -20.00 1.23
CA ALA A 43 -5.19 -19.95 2.68
C ALA A 43 -4.33 -18.75 3.10
N ALA A 44 -3.28 -18.44 2.35
CA ALA A 44 -2.45 -17.28 2.60
C ALA A 44 -3.23 -15.98 2.41
N ARG A 45 -4.07 -15.92 1.38
CA ARG A 45 -4.96 -14.77 1.14
C ARG A 45 -5.90 -14.54 2.32
N GLN A 46 -6.54 -15.57 2.79
CA GLN A 46 -7.46 -15.48 3.93
C GLN A 46 -6.72 -15.04 5.20
N ALA A 47 -5.55 -15.62 5.46
CA ALA A 47 -4.71 -15.25 6.59
C ALA A 47 -4.30 -13.77 6.50
N LEU A 48 -3.97 -13.30 5.32
CA LEU A 48 -3.60 -11.90 5.08
C LEU A 48 -4.76 -10.96 5.36
N LEU A 49 -5.96 -11.28 4.88
CA LEU A 49 -7.15 -10.47 5.10
C LEU A 49 -7.52 -10.43 6.58
N ASP A 50 -7.46 -11.56 7.28
CA ASP A 50 -7.74 -11.64 8.71
C ASP A 50 -6.72 -10.83 9.52
N TRP A 51 -5.44 -10.92 9.13
CA TRP A 51 -4.37 -10.16 9.77
C TRP A 51 -4.57 -8.65 9.61
N TRP A 52 -4.88 -8.20 8.38
CA TRP A 52 -5.09 -6.78 8.10
C TRP A 52 -6.28 -6.20 8.84
N ALA A 53 -7.30 -7.01 9.12
CA ALA A 53 -8.49 -6.62 9.86
C ALA A 53 -8.32 -6.73 11.38
N SER A 54 -7.21 -7.28 11.87
CA SER A 54 -6.99 -7.50 13.29
C SER A 54 -6.67 -6.20 14.03
N ASP A 55 -6.94 -6.17 15.33
CA ASP A 55 -6.63 -5.02 16.18
C ASP A 55 -5.14 -4.75 16.29
N ASP A 56 -4.31 -5.80 16.21
CA ASP A 56 -2.86 -5.68 16.27
C ASP A 56 -2.27 -4.87 15.10
N VAL A 57 -2.98 -4.83 13.98
CA VAL A 57 -2.54 -4.15 12.75
C VAL A 57 -3.25 -2.82 12.54
N ARG A 58 -4.20 -2.49 13.40
CA ARG A 58 -5.00 -1.26 13.29
C ARG A 58 -4.13 0.00 13.18
N ALA A 59 -3.12 0.12 14.03
CA ALA A 59 -2.21 1.28 14.01
C ALA A 59 -1.46 1.39 12.68
N LEU A 60 -1.03 0.24 12.12
CA LEU A 60 -0.35 0.21 10.83
C LEU A 60 -1.30 0.61 9.70
N ALA A 61 -2.54 0.14 9.73
CA ALA A 61 -3.55 0.49 8.73
C ALA A 61 -3.87 1.98 8.77
N GLU A 62 -4.00 2.56 9.96
CA GLU A 62 -4.23 3.98 10.16
C GLU A 62 -3.04 4.81 9.65
N GLU A 63 -1.82 4.40 9.96
CA GLU A 63 -0.59 5.02 9.47
C GLU A 63 -0.55 5.02 7.94
N TYR A 64 -0.86 3.88 7.33
CA TYR A 64 -0.91 3.76 5.88
C TYR A 64 -1.92 4.73 5.28
N GLN A 65 -3.13 4.79 5.82
CA GLN A 65 -4.18 5.69 5.32
C GLN A 65 -3.78 7.15 5.44
N ALA A 66 -3.16 7.53 6.55
CA ALA A 66 -2.67 8.90 6.76
C ALA A 66 -1.57 9.26 5.75
N GLN A 67 -0.66 8.35 5.48
CA GLN A 67 0.39 8.55 4.49
C GLN A 67 -0.17 8.67 3.08
N GLN A 68 -1.17 7.88 2.72
CA GLN A 68 -1.83 7.95 1.42
C GLN A 68 -2.58 9.28 1.24
N ALA A 69 -3.30 9.72 2.25
CA ALA A 69 -4.00 11.00 2.21
C ALA A 69 -3.01 12.16 2.03
N HIS A 70 -1.90 12.13 2.76
CA HIS A 70 -0.84 13.14 2.65
C HIS A 70 -0.22 13.15 1.24
N TRP A 71 0.08 11.97 0.71
CA TRP A 71 0.66 11.83 -0.63
C TRP A 71 -0.31 12.33 -1.70
N GLU A 72 -1.59 11.98 -1.61
CA GLU A 72 -2.61 12.44 -2.54
C GLU A 72 -2.76 13.97 -2.51
N ALA A 73 -2.73 14.56 -1.33
CA ALA A 73 -2.78 16.02 -1.17
C ALA A 73 -1.57 16.68 -1.84
N LYS A 74 -0.38 16.11 -1.67
CA LYS A 74 0.85 16.61 -2.30
C LYS A 74 0.80 16.52 -3.81
N VAL A 75 0.29 15.40 -4.34
CA VAL A 75 0.15 15.22 -5.79
C VAL A 75 -0.86 16.21 -6.36
N ALA A 76 -1.99 16.40 -5.69
CA ALA A 76 -3.00 17.37 -6.10
C ALA A 76 -2.44 18.80 -6.11
N GLU A 77 -1.69 19.18 -5.07
CA GLU A 77 -1.04 20.48 -4.98
C GLU A 77 -0.05 20.69 -6.13
N LYS A 78 0.75 19.68 -6.44
CA LYS A 78 1.72 19.74 -7.54
C LYS A 78 1.03 19.90 -8.89
N LYS A 79 -0.07 19.18 -9.12
CA LYS A 79 -0.86 19.30 -10.34
C LYS A 79 -1.46 20.69 -10.46
N ALA A 80 -1.98 21.25 -9.37
CA ALA A 80 -2.54 22.60 -9.36
C ALA A 80 -1.49 23.67 -9.69
N ARG A 81 -0.27 23.54 -9.14
CA ARG A 81 0.85 24.43 -9.45
C ARG A 81 1.25 24.34 -10.91
N LYS A 82 1.33 23.15 -11.47
CA LYS A 82 1.66 22.96 -12.89
C LYS A 82 0.59 23.57 -13.80
N ALA A 83 -0.67 23.40 -13.47
CA ALA A 83 -1.78 23.96 -14.24
C ALA A 83 -1.73 25.49 -14.18
N ALA A 84 -1.52 26.08 -13.00
CA ALA A 84 -1.39 27.54 -12.83
C ALA A 84 -0.19 28.10 -13.61
N ALA A 85 0.95 27.43 -13.54
CA ALA A 85 2.15 27.82 -14.27
C ALA A 85 1.95 27.78 -15.78
N LYS A 86 1.24 26.76 -16.27
CA LYS A 86 0.92 26.62 -17.69
C LYS A 86 0.02 27.77 -18.18
N VAL A 87 -1.03 28.09 -17.41
CA VAL A 87 -1.96 29.18 -17.73
C VAL A 87 -1.21 30.53 -17.77
N ALA A 88 -0.38 30.79 -16.76
CA ALA A 88 0.40 32.02 -16.69
C ALA A 88 1.37 32.14 -17.88
N ARG A 89 1.99 31.01 -18.27
CA ARG A 89 2.91 30.97 -19.41
C ARG A 89 2.19 31.25 -20.73
N GLU A 90 1.03 30.66 -20.92
CA GLU A 90 0.22 30.89 -22.12
C GLU A 90 -0.26 32.33 -22.21
N ALA A 91 -0.65 32.93 -21.08
CA ALA A 91 -1.05 34.33 -21.02
C ALA A 91 0.09 35.28 -21.40
N GLN A 92 1.31 34.97 -20.98
CA GLN A 92 2.49 35.79 -21.28
C GLN A 92 3.00 35.60 -22.72
N GLY A 93 2.71 34.46 -23.32
CA GLY A 93 3.14 34.14 -24.68
C GLY A 93 2.38 34.87 -25.81
N GLN A 94 1.36 35.60 -25.43
CA GLN A 94 0.58 36.41 -26.35
C GLN A 94 1.09 37.86 -26.36
#